data_ec4d02edb06c1bc531ce0d16c288e4dc
#
_entry.id   ec4d02edb06c1bc531ce0d16c288e4dc
#
_cell.length_a   1.000
_cell.length_b   1.000
_cell.length_c   1.000
_cell.angle_alpha   90.00
_cell.angle_beta   90.00
_cell.angle_gamma   90.00
#
_symmetry.space_group_name_H-M   'P 1'
#
loop_
_entity.id
_entity.type
_entity.pdbx_description
1 polymer ?
#
loop_
_entity_poly.entity_id
_entity_poly.type
_entity_poly.pdbx_seq_one_letter_code
_entity_poly.pdbx_strand_id
1 'polypeptide(L)'
;MQVICQDCLTSFQFPADRIPRGKEIWVICPNCHSPRALSHLPAHPAPALSPGAETESGPPRLNPMQEGVRAALLCMTHDEPRMQVEQALSNLTYAVNRAQTGHDALSSLQANDYQVLILEETWAGSAAEENLVLRYVQTLPMQARRQLFFCLVSETVATLDELAALRFCANLVINAQDLDKTEALLRRCIADYHDFYKIIRQEQNRLS
;
A
#
# COMPACT_ATOMS: atom_id res chain seq x y z
N MET A 1 -9.36 -6.93 -23.18
CA MET A 1 -8.86 -7.82 -22.10
C MET A 1 -8.20 -6.99 -21.01
N GLN A 2 -8.28 -7.44 -19.77
CA GLN A 2 -7.61 -6.80 -18.66
C GLN A 2 -6.19 -7.34 -18.53
N VAL A 3 -5.21 -6.46 -18.42
CA VAL A 3 -3.79 -6.79 -18.28
C VAL A 3 -3.32 -6.23 -16.95
N ILE A 4 -2.60 -7.04 -16.17
CA ILE A 4 -2.00 -6.62 -14.91
C ILE A 4 -0.50 -6.46 -15.12
N CYS A 5 0.03 -5.29 -14.83
CA CYS A 5 1.47 -5.05 -14.85
C CYS A 5 2.13 -5.80 -13.69
N GLN A 6 3.14 -6.62 -13.95
CA GLN A 6 3.84 -7.36 -12.89
C GLN A 6 4.83 -6.49 -12.11
N ASP A 7 5.20 -5.31 -12.64
CA ASP A 7 6.15 -4.42 -11.96
C ASP A 7 5.47 -3.46 -10.98
N CYS A 8 4.27 -2.95 -11.33
CA CYS A 8 3.54 -2.00 -10.48
C CYS A 8 2.13 -2.47 -10.13
N LEU A 9 1.73 -3.67 -10.59
CA LEU A 9 0.45 -4.33 -10.38
C LEU A 9 -0.79 -3.52 -10.83
N THR A 10 -0.57 -2.41 -11.52
CA THR A 10 -1.67 -1.65 -12.12
C THR A 10 -2.39 -2.48 -13.16
N SER A 11 -3.70 -2.61 -13.03
CA SER A 11 -4.54 -3.22 -14.05
C SER A 11 -4.98 -2.17 -15.06
N PHE A 12 -4.87 -2.49 -16.34
CA PHE A 12 -5.33 -1.63 -17.43
C PHE A 12 -6.02 -2.45 -18.50
N GLN A 13 -6.93 -1.83 -19.23
CA GLN A 13 -7.64 -2.48 -20.32
C GLN A 13 -6.89 -2.32 -21.62
N PHE A 14 -6.67 -3.42 -22.32
CA PHE A 14 -6.10 -3.46 -23.64
C PHE A 14 -7.12 -4.02 -24.64
N PRO A 15 -7.38 -3.35 -25.78
CA PRO A 15 -8.32 -3.85 -26.80
C PRO A 15 -7.78 -5.14 -27.43
N ALA A 16 -8.52 -6.24 -27.25
CA ALA A 16 -8.10 -7.56 -27.71
C ALA A 16 -7.97 -7.66 -29.25
N ASP A 17 -8.70 -6.84 -29.94
CA ASP A 17 -8.77 -6.77 -31.43
C ASP A 17 -7.44 -6.26 -32.05
N ARG A 18 -6.59 -5.62 -31.26
CA ARG A 18 -5.27 -5.13 -31.70
C ARG A 18 -4.15 -6.16 -31.53
N ILE A 19 -4.46 -7.38 -31.06
CA ILE A 19 -3.48 -8.45 -30.87
C ILE A 19 -3.45 -9.32 -32.13
N PRO A 20 -2.41 -9.25 -32.97
CA PRO A 20 -2.28 -10.14 -34.12
C PRO A 20 -2.05 -11.57 -33.60
N ARG A 21 -2.79 -12.53 -34.15
CA ARG A 21 -2.65 -13.95 -33.81
C ARG A 21 -1.24 -14.44 -34.13
N GLY A 22 -0.56 -15.03 -33.13
CA GLY A 22 0.74 -15.67 -33.31
C GLY A 22 1.97 -14.76 -33.23
N LYS A 23 1.83 -13.49 -32.79
CA LYS A 23 2.96 -12.59 -32.56
C LYS A 23 2.99 -12.15 -31.10
N GLU A 24 4.17 -12.05 -30.52
CA GLU A 24 4.37 -11.35 -29.25
C GLU A 24 4.21 -9.85 -29.48
N ILE A 25 3.37 -9.22 -28.68
CA ILE A 25 3.27 -7.75 -28.66
C ILE A 25 3.80 -7.24 -27.33
N TRP A 26 4.53 -6.15 -27.42
CA TRP A 26 5.00 -5.43 -26.25
C TRP A 26 4.03 -4.30 -25.96
N VAL A 27 3.51 -4.28 -24.73
CA VAL A 27 2.62 -3.22 -24.24
C VAL A 27 3.34 -2.47 -23.14
N ILE A 28 3.28 -1.16 -23.20
CA ILE A 28 3.88 -0.30 -22.19
C ILE A 28 2.83 -0.05 -21.10
N CYS A 29 3.17 -0.31 -19.84
CA CYS A 29 2.30 -0.02 -18.72
C CYS A 29 2.05 1.50 -18.64
N PRO A 30 0.80 1.97 -18.56
CA PRO A 30 0.51 3.40 -18.49
C PRO A 30 0.97 4.06 -17.19
N ASN A 31 1.19 3.27 -16.14
CA ASN A 31 1.58 3.78 -14.83
C ASN A 31 3.10 3.82 -14.62
N CYS A 32 3.80 2.70 -14.84
CA CYS A 32 5.25 2.61 -14.59
C CYS A 32 6.11 2.60 -15.85
N HIS A 33 5.50 2.65 -17.04
CA HIS A 33 6.14 2.64 -18.35
C HIS A 33 7.01 1.40 -18.64
N SER A 34 6.90 0.34 -17.82
CA SER A 34 7.59 -0.92 -18.07
C SER A 34 7.01 -1.63 -19.29
N PRO A 35 7.87 -2.09 -20.22
CA PRO A 35 7.43 -2.87 -21.39
C PRO A 35 7.05 -4.30 -20.96
N ARG A 36 5.93 -4.82 -21.48
CA ARG A 36 5.42 -6.16 -21.22
C ARG A 36 5.16 -6.92 -22.51
N ALA A 37 5.68 -8.12 -22.60
CA ALA A 37 5.33 -9.03 -23.67
C ALA A 37 3.98 -9.70 -23.35
N LEU A 38 3.01 -9.57 -24.25
CA LEU A 38 1.76 -10.32 -24.22
C LEU A 38 1.92 -11.50 -25.20
N SER A 39 2.32 -12.65 -24.68
CA SER A 39 2.22 -13.93 -25.40
C SER A 39 0.83 -14.53 -25.15
N HIS A 40 0.28 -15.20 -26.13
CA HIS A 40 -1.03 -15.84 -26.08
C HIS A 40 -1.27 -16.59 -24.75
N LEU A 41 -2.13 -16.03 -23.90
CA LEU A 41 -2.79 -16.81 -22.87
C LEU A 41 -3.88 -17.65 -23.52
N PRO A 42 -3.95 -18.98 -23.26
CA PRO A 42 -5.09 -19.79 -23.70
C PRO A 42 -6.36 -19.18 -23.15
N ALA A 43 -7.37 -19.05 -23.97
CA ALA A 43 -8.70 -18.63 -23.57
C ALA A 43 -9.21 -19.61 -22.51
N HIS A 44 -9.19 -19.23 -21.23
CA HIS A 44 -9.96 -19.93 -20.23
C HIS A 44 -11.43 -19.67 -20.49
N PRO A 45 -12.24 -20.71 -20.67
CA PRO A 45 -13.69 -20.53 -20.68
C PRO A 45 -14.11 -19.98 -19.32
N ALA A 46 -14.96 -18.97 -19.33
CA ALA A 46 -15.55 -18.43 -18.12
C ALA A 46 -16.21 -19.57 -17.34
N PRO A 47 -15.92 -19.78 -16.05
CA PRO A 47 -16.65 -20.73 -15.25
C PRO A 47 -18.09 -20.24 -15.10
N ALA A 48 -19.02 -21.12 -15.47
CA ALA A 48 -20.45 -20.93 -15.25
C ALA A 48 -20.69 -20.72 -13.76
N LEU A 49 -21.44 -19.66 -13.42
CA LEU A 49 -21.89 -19.36 -12.08
C LEU A 49 -22.78 -20.49 -11.57
N SER A 50 -22.27 -21.33 -10.70
CA SER A 50 -23.06 -22.19 -9.82
C SER A 50 -23.27 -21.45 -8.51
N PRO A 51 -24.51 -21.28 -8.03
CA PRO A 51 -24.75 -20.64 -6.73
C PRO A 51 -24.51 -21.66 -5.62
N GLY A 52 -23.54 -21.39 -4.77
CA GLY A 52 -23.39 -22.14 -3.52
C GLY A 52 -21.97 -22.60 -3.20
N ALA A 53 -21.17 -21.72 -2.61
CA ALA A 53 -20.23 -21.98 -1.53
C ALA A 53 -19.49 -20.67 -1.23
N GLU A 54 -19.94 -19.97 -0.22
CA GLU A 54 -19.24 -18.86 0.41
C GLU A 54 -18.00 -19.42 1.09
N THR A 55 -16.84 -19.34 0.45
CA THR A 55 -15.53 -19.41 1.12
C THR A 55 -15.01 -17.99 1.16
N GLU A 56 -15.37 -17.29 2.23
CA GLU A 56 -14.73 -16.03 2.62
C GLU A 56 -13.26 -16.27 2.91
N SER A 57 -12.39 -15.95 1.96
CA SER A 57 -10.96 -15.74 2.18
C SER A 57 -10.45 -14.64 1.26
N GLY A 58 -11.11 -13.48 1.35
CA GLY A 58 -10.55 -12.21 0.93
C GLY A 58 -10.17 -11.41 2.17
N PRO A 59 -9.20 -10.47 2.08
CA PRO A 59 -8.91 -9.58 3.19
C PRO A 59 -10.21 -8.90 3.63
N PRO A 60 -10.42 -8.70 4.96
CA PRO A 60 -11.61 -8.04 5.44
C PRO A 60 -11.73 -6.66 4.79
N ARG A 61 -12.67 -6.52 3.88
CA ARG A 61 -12.98 -5.20 3.33
C ARG A 61 -13.50 -4.37 4.47
N LEU A 62 -12.82 -3.28 4.79
CA LEU A 62 -13.41 -2.26 5.65
C LEU A 62 -14.78 -1.94 5.07
N ASN A 63 -15.80 -2.05 5.90
CA ASN A 63 -17.15 -1.71 5.48
C ASN A 63 -17.14 -0.25 5.03
N PRO A 64 -17.33 0.09 3.75
CA PRO A 64 -17.17 1.47 3.24
C PRO A 64 -18.23 2.44 3.79
N MET A 65 -19.10 1.96 4.68
CA MET A 65 -20.24 2.70 5.19
C MET A 65 -20.02 3.39 6.56
N GLN A 66 -18.82 3.37 7.12
CA GLN A 66 -18.54 4.21 8.28
C GLN A 66 -17.75 5.45 7.84
N GLU A 67 -18.47 6.46 7.37
CA GLU A 67 -17.92 7.79 7.16
C GLU A 67 -17.24 8.27 8.45
N GLY A 68 -15.94 8.58 8.37
CA GLY A 68 -15.17 9.10 9.49
C GLY A 68 -14.25 8.12 10.23
N VAL A 69 -14.24 6.83 9.88
CA VAL A 69 -13.29 5.87 10.47
C VAL A 69 -11.91 6.03 9.80
N ARG A 70 -10.92 6.41 10.60
CA ARG A 70 -9.53 6.46 10.14
C ARG A 70 -8.96 5.04 10.09
N ALA A 71 -8.37 4.67 8.96
CA ALA A 71 -7.84 3.34 8.73
C ALA A 71 -6.32 3.32 8.63
N ALA A 72 -5.70 2.31 9.21
CA ALA A 72 -4.27 2.04 9.11
C ALA A 72 -4.03 0.63 8.55
N LEU A 73 -3.05 0.52 7.64
CA LEU A 73 -2.56 -0.77 7.15
C LEU A 73 -1.25 -1.11 7.84
N LEU A 74 -1.17 -2.33 8.37
CA LEU A 74 -0.02 -2.84 9.12
C LEU A 74 0.61 -4.02 8.40
N CYS A 75 1.89 -3.87 8.02
CA CYS A 75 2.71 -4.83 7.30
C CYS A 75 3.93 -5.19 8.15
N MET A 76 3.78 -6.08 9.10
CA MET A 76 4.83 -6.54 10.03
C MET A 76 4.82 -8.04 10.21
N THR A 77 6.01 -8.63 10.35
CA THR A 77 6.20 -10.09 10.43
C THR A 77 6.04 -10.60 11.85
N HIS A 78 6.71 -9.96 12.82
CA HIS A 78 6.80 -10.45 14.18
C HIS A 78 5.61 -10.06 15.04
N ASP A 79 5.03 -11.02 15.75
CA ASP A 79 3.79 -10.84 16.52
C ASP A 79 3.93 -9.82 17.65
N GLU A 80 5.01 -9.90 18.44
CA GLU A 80 5.18 -9.04 19.62
C GLU A 80 5.37 -7.56 19.25
N PRO A 81 6.29 -7.17 18.35
CA PRO A 81 6.39 -5.81 17.83
C PRO A 81 5.10 -5.33 17.17
N ARG A 82 4.45 -6.20 16.40
CA ARG A 82 3.20 -5.90 15.72
C ARG A 82 2.08 -5.54 16.70
N MET A 83 1.94 -6.29 17.78
CA MET A 83 0.92 -6.02 18.81
C MET A 83 1.13 -4.65 19.47
N GLN A 84 2.37 -4.24 19.73
CA GLN A 84 2.68 -2.93 20.28
C GLN A 84 2.26 -1.80 19.34
N VAL A 85 2.60 -1.92 18.05
CA VAL A 85 2.23 -0.94 17.02
C VAL A 85 0.72 -0.89 16.83
N GLU A 86 0.06 -2.04 16.82
CA GLU A 86 -1.40 -2.13 16.69
C GLU A 86 -2.12 -1.47 17.87
N GLN A 87 -1.63 -1.70 19.09
CA GLN A 87 -2.16 -1.03 20.29
C GLN A 87 -1.98 0.49 20.19
N ALA A 88 -0.82 0.95 19.75
CA ALA A 88 -0.55 2.37 19.55
C ALA A 88 -1.50 3.01 18.52
N LEU A 89 -1.74 2.34 17.39
CA LEU A 89 -2.68 2.80 16.36
C LEU A 89 -4.13 2.81 16.88
N SER A 90 -4.52 1.79 17.64
CA SER A 90 -5.85 1.70 18.26
C SER A 90 -6.07 2.82 19.26
N ASN A 91 -5.08 3.17 20.09
CA ASN A 91 -5.12 4.29 21.01
C ASN A 91 -5.25 5.64 20.28
N LEU A 92 -4.74 5.72 19.05
CA LEU A 92 -4.89 6.86 18.14
C LEU A 92 -6.19 6.83 17.33
N THR A 93 -7.10 5.90 17.64
CA THR A 93 -8.42 5.74 17.01
C THR A 93 -8.37 5.33 15.52
N TYR A 94 -7.34 4.58 15.11
CA TYR A 94 -7.28 3.97 13.79
C TYR A 94 -7.87 2.55 13.83
N ALA A 95 -8.69 2.22 12.83
CA ALA A 95 -9.05 0.85 12.54
C ALA A 95 -7.87 0.18 11.83
N VAL A 96 -7.31 -0.86 12.46
CA VAL A 96 -6.08 -1.50 11.97
C VAL A 96 -6.42 -2.72 11.13
N ASN A 97 -5.96 -2.72 9.88
CA ASN A 97 -5.97 -3.86 9.00
C ASN A 97 -4.56 -4.44 8.91
N ARG A 98 -4.46 -5.76 8.93
CA ARG A 98 -3.19 -6.48 8.80
C ARG A 98 -3.09 -7.09 7.40
N ALA A 99 -2.00 -6.83 6.71
CA ALA A 99 -1.69 -7.55 5.49
C ALA A 99 -0.84 -8.79 5.81
N GLN A 100 -1.10 -9.88 5.11
CA GLN A 100 -0.38 -11.14 5.30
C GLN A 100 0.73 -11.32 4.27
N THR A 101 0.55 -10.77 3.09
CA THR A 101 1.52 -10.86 1.98
C THR A 101 1.66 -9.52 1.28
N GLY A 102 2.76 -9.35 0.50
CA GLY A 102 2.96 -8.15 -0.30
C GLY A 102 1.84 -7.89 -1.30
N HIS A 103 1.28 -8.92 -1.90
CA HIS A 103 0.14 -8.82 -2.81
C HIS A 103 -1.15 -8.41 -2.09
N ASP A 104 -1.38 -8.95 -0.91
CA ASP A 104 -2.52 -8.58 -0.07
C ASP A 104 -2.45 -7.11 0.34
N ALA A 105 -1.27 -6.65 0.79
CA ALA A 105 -1.04 -5.26 1.12
C ALA A 105 -1.32 -4.32 -0.07
N LEU A 106 -0.82 -4.67 -1.26
CA LEU A 106 -1.03 -3.86 -2.46
C LEU A 106 -2.50 -3.82 -2.87
N SER A 107 -3.19 -4.97 -2.84
CA SER A 107 -4.62 -5.05 -3.13
C SER A 107 -5.42 -4.21 -2.14
N SER A 108 -5.05 -4.24 -0.86
CA SER A 108 -5.67 -3.44 0.18
C SER A 108 -5.45 -1.95 -0.02
N LEU A 109 -4.21 -1.52 -0.33
CA LEU A 109 -3.87 -0.12 -0.59
C LEU A 109 -4.56 0.45 -1.84
N GLN A 110 -4.86 -0.41 -2.83
CA GLN A 110 -5.57 0.00 -4.04
C GLN A 110 -7.09 0.05 -3.86
N ALA A 111 -7.62 -0.77 -2.96
CA ALA A 111 -9.06 -0.90 -2.75
C ALA A 111 -9.62 0.00 -1.64
N ASN A 112 -8.78 0.52 -0.75
CA ASN A 112 -9.21 1.28 0.42
C ASN A 112 -8.34 2.51 0.63
N ASP A 113 -8.93 3.55 1.23
CA ASP A 113 -8.26 4.80 1.61
C ASP A 113 -7.64 4.67 3.01
N TYR A 114 -6.39 4.26 3.07
CA TYR A 114 -5.63 4.25 4.34
C TYR A 114 -4.98 5.61 4.60
N GLN A 115 -5.12 6.11 5.82
CA GLN A 115 -4.45 7.33 6.27
C GLN A 115 -3.06 7.06 6.82
N VAL A 116 -2.80 5.83 7.31
CA VAL A 116 -1.51 5.41 7.86
C VAL A 116 -1.12 4.07 7.27
N LEU A 117 0.14 3.96 6.87
CA LEU A 117 0.80 2.70 6.51
C LEU A 117 2.00 2.50 7.42
N ILE A 118 2.06 1.38 8.11
CA ILE A 118 3.25 0.93 8.84
C ILE A 118 3.83 -0.27 8.10
N LEU A 119 5.10 -0.18 7.73
CA LEU A 119 5.79 -1.23 7.00
C LEU A 119 7.10 -1.56 7.71
N GLU A 120 7.32 -2.81 8.04
CA GLU A 120 8.62 -3.33 8.45
C GLU A 120 9.53 -3.49 7.22
N GLU A 121 10.76 -2.99 7.31
CA GLU A 121 11.71 -2.95 6.18
C GLU A 121 11.92 -4.34 5.55
N THR A 122 12.05 -5.37 6.37
CA THR A 122 12.28 -6.77 5.95
C THR A 122 11.00 -7.60 5.89
N TRP A 123 9.84 -6.95 5.85
CA TRP A 123 8.56 -7.64 5.85
C TRP A 123 8.42 -8.65 4.71
N ALA A 124 7.82 -9.81 5.05
CA ALA A 124 7.64 -10.94 4.14
C ALA A 124 8.96 -11.57 3.64
N GLY A 125 10.06 -11.40 4.40
CA GLY A 125 11.35 -12.00 4.08
C GLY A 125 12.08 -11.36 2.90
N SER A 126 11.60 -10.23 2.41
CA SER A 126 12.21 -9.48 1.31
C SER A 126 13.23 -8.46 1.84
N ALA A 127 14.37 -8.33 1.18
CA ALA A 127 15.24 -7.18 1.39
C ALA A 127 14.48 -5.88 1.08
N ALA A 128 14.85 -4.76 1.71
CA ALA A 128 14.17 -3.48 1.51
C ALA A 128 14.00 -3.10 0.03
N GLU A 129 15.00 -3.41 -0.79
CA GLU A 129 14.99 -3.11 -2.23
C GLU A 129 14.01 -3.99 -3.03
N GLU A 130 13.65 -5.16 -2.52
CA GLU A 130 12.71 -6.10 -3.13
C GLU A 130 11.30 -6.00 -2.54
N ASN A 131 11.11 -5.20 -1.48
CA ASN A 131 9.83 -5.06 -0.83
C ASN A 131 8.81 -4.38 -1.76
N LEU A 132 7.80 -5.15 -2.17
CA LEU A 132 6.78 -4.71 -3.13
C LEU A 132 5.99 -3.49 -2.64
N VAL A 133 5.70 -3.42 -1.34
CA VAL A 133 4.94 -2.32 -0.73
C VAL A 133 5.78 -1.04 -0.73
N LEU A 134 7.07 -1.15 -0.37
CA LEU A 134 7.98 -0.01 -0.39
C LEU A 134 8.12 0.55 -1.81
N ARG A 135 8.35 -0.31 -2.80
CA ARG A 135 8.40 0.10 -4.21
C ARG A 135 7.11 0.78 -4.66
N TYR A 136 5.97 0.24 -4.28
CA TYR A 136 4.68 0.84 -4.61
C TYR A 136 4.55 2.25 -4.03
N VAL A 137 4.84 2.43 -2.74
CA VAL A 137 4.78 3.75 -2.09
C VAL A 137 5.73 4.76 -2.75
N GLN A 138 6.93 4.33 -3.15
CA GLN A 138 7.89 5.18 -3.86
C GLN A 138 7.39 5.65 -5.24
N THR A 139 6.53 4.87 -5.89
CA THR A 139 5.95 5.19 -7.20
C THR A 139 4.62 5.96 -7.13
N LEU A 140 4.05 6.12 -5.93
CA LEU A 140 2.80 6.86 -5.76
C LEU A 140 2.92 8.31 -6.26
N PRO A 141 1.94 8.82 -6.99
CA PRO A 141 1.89 10.23 -7.36
C PRO A 141 1.79 11.10 -6.12
N MET A 142 2.32 12.32 -6.20
CA MET A 142 2.40 13.24 -5.06
C MET A 142 1.04 13.49 -4.38
N GLN A 143 -0.04 13.50 -5.15
CA GLN A 143 -1.39 13.68 -4.62
C GLN A 143 -1.78 12.53 -3.67
N ALA A 144 -1.53 11.28 -4.04
CA ALA A 144 -1.80 10.11 -3.21
C ALA A 144 -0.85 10.06 -1.99
N ARG A 145 0.42 10.40 -2.18
CA ARG A 145 1.41 10.44 -1.09
C ARG A 145 1.08 11.47 0.00
N ARG A 146 0.44 12.58 -0.35
CA ARG A 146 -0.05 13.60 0.61
C ARG A 146 -1.27 13.16 1.42
N GLN A 147 -1.86 12.02 1.10
CA GLN A 147 -3.00 11.46 1.83
C GLN A 147 -2.61 10.29 2.72
N LEU A 148 -1.46 9.68 2.48
CA LEU A 148 -0.95 8.52 3.19
C LEU A 148 0.26 8.89 4.06
N PHE A 149 0.12 8.80 5.39
CA PHE A 149 1.25 8.87 6.30
C PHE A 149 1.97 7.52 6.30
N PHE A 150 3.19 7.48 5.78
CA PHE A 150 3.99 6.26 5.70
C PHE A 150 5.07 6.24 6.78
N CYS A 151 5.03 5.22 7.63
CA CYS A 151 6.03 4.93 8.65
C CYS A 151 6.77 3.65 8.31
N LEU A 152 8.10 3.71 8.30
CA LEU A 152 8.98 2.55 8.13
C LEU A 152 9.53 2.11 9.49
N VAL A 153 9.42 0.82 9.80
CA VAL A 153 10.08 0.19 10.94
C VAL A 153 11.32 -0.53 10.45
N SER A 154 12.48 -0.20 11.02
CA SER A 154 13.78 -0.73 10.60
C SER A 154 14.59 -1.20 11.81
N GLU A 155 15.38 -2.26 11.64
CA GLU A 155 16.33 -2.72 12.66
C GLU A 155 17.67 -1.97 12.58
N THR A 156 17.99 -1.40 11.42
CA THR A 156 19.31 -0.83 11.11
C THR A 156 19.35 0.68 11.13
N VAL A 157 18.20 1.33 10.96
CA VAL A 157 18.10 2.80 10.87
C VAL A 157 17.65 3.37 12.21
N ALA A 158 18.22 4.51 12.61
CA ALA A 158 17.84 5.19 13.84
C ALA A 158 16.43 5.80 13.73
N THR A 159 15.74 5.88 14.87
CA THR A 159 14.45 6.56 14.99
C THR A 159 14.59 8.04 14.64
N LEU A 160 13.67 8.58 13.84
CA LEU A 160 13.66 9.96 13.35
C LEU A 160 14.85 10.33 12.45
N ASP A 161 15.50 9.36 11.80
CA ASP A 161 16.52 9.65 10.78
C ASP A 161 15.85 10.25 9.52
N GLU A 162 16.01 11.56 9.35
CA GLU A 162 15.40 12.32 8.24
C GLU A 162 15.98 11.93 6.87
N LEU A 163 17.29 11.60 6.81
CA LEU A 163 17.92 11.19 5.56
C LEU A 163 17.44 9.82 5.11
N ALA A 164 17.32 8.90 6.05
CA ALA A 164 16.72 7.59 5.77
C ALA A 164 15.24 7.72 5.39
N ALA A 165 14.49 8.54 6.11
CA ALA A 165 13.09 8.81 5.76
C ALA A 165 12.96 9.35 4.33
N LEU A 166 13.80 10.27 3.93
CA LEU A 166 13.85 10.80 2.56
C LEU A 166 14.20 9.71 1.54
N ARG A 167 15.20 8.90 1.81
CA ARG A 167 15.64 7.78 0.95
C ARG A 167 14.51 6.77 0.71
N PHE A 168 13.78 6.41 1.74
CA PHE A 168 12.69 5.44 1.67
C PHE A 168 11.34 6.08 1.30
N CYS A 169 11.29 7.39 1.11
CA CYS A 169 10.05 8.13 0.92
C CYS A 169 9.06 7.99 2.09
N ALA A 170 9.56 7.73 3.29
CA ALA A 170 8.80 7.64 4.52
C ALA A 170 8.58 9.02 5.16
N ASN A 171 7.50 9.16 5.91
CA ASN A 171 7.25 10.34 6.75
C ASN A 171 7.87 10.20 8.14
N LEU A 172 8.10 8.95 8.55
CA LEU A 172 8.69 8.60 9.84
C LEU A 172 9.46 7.28 9.68
N VAL A 173 10.64 7.22 10.32
CA VAL A 173 11.36 5.97 10.54
C VAL A 173 11.40 5.70 12.05
N ILE A 174 11.10 4.48 12.45
CA ILE A 174 11.18 4.01 13.84
C ILE A 174 12.14 2.82 13.87
N ASN A 175 13.14 2.88 14.75
CA ASN A 175 13.98 1.72 15.00
C ASN A 175 13.17 0.65 15.79
N ALA A 176 13.34 -0.62 15.46
CA ALA A 176 12.64 -1.71 16.12
C ALA A 176 12.88 -1.76 17.64
N GLN A 177 13.97 -1.18 18.14
CA GLN A 177 14.26 -1.07 19.57
C GLN A 177 13.47 0.03 20.28
N ASP A 178 12.87 0.96 19.54
CA ASP A 178 12.10 2.11 20.08
C ASP A 178 10.58 1.95 19.91
N LEU A 179 10.09 0.74 19.66
CA LEU A 179 8.66 0.50 19.43
C LEU A 179 7.77 0.82 20.64
N ASP A 180 8.33 0.83 21.84
CA ASP A 180 7.67 1.32 23.05
C ASP A 180 7.23 2.78 22.97
N LYS A 181 7.93 3.58 22.14
CA LYS A 181 7.65 5.02 21.91
C LYS A 181 6.71 5.29 20.72
N THR A 182 6.25 4.25 20.04
CA THR A 182 5.51 4.35 18.77
C THR A 182 4.28 5.24 18.88
N GLU A 183 3.49 5.14 19.94
CA GLU A 183 2.29 5.95 20.12
C GLU A 183 2.61 7.45 20.17
N ALA A 184 3.60 7.83 20.95
CA ALA A 184 4.01 9.23 21.10
C ALA A 184 4.60 9.78 19.79
N LEU A 185 5.42 9.00 19.10
CA LEU A 185 6.02 9.36 17.82
C LEU A 185 4.96 9.52 16.73
N LEU A 186 4.06 8.55 16.58
CA LEU A 186 2.98 8.62 15.58
C LEU A 186 2.06 9.82 15.88
N ARG A 187 1.65 10.02 17.13
CA ARG A 187 0.79 11.14 17.51
C ARG A 187 1.38 12.47 17.08
N ARG A 188 2.67 12.70 17.38
CA ARG A 188 3.37 13.93 17.04
C ARG A 188 3.55 14.07 15.52
N CYS A 189 4.16 13.07 14.88
CA CYS A 189 4.52 13.17 13.47
C CYS A 189 3.30 13.20 12.54
N ILE A 190 2.20 12.52 12.90
CA ILE A 190 0.94 12.61 12.15
C ILE A 190 0.31 14.01 12.31
N ALA A 191 0.37 14.60 13.50
CA ALA A 191 -0.12 15.98 13.71
C ALA A 191 0.68 16.97 12.87
N ASP A 192 2.01 16.92 12.93
CA ASP A 192 2.91 17.77 12.16
C ASP A 192 2.66 17.61 10.64
N TYR A 193 2.48 16.36 10.17
CA TYR A 193 2.14 16.05 8.79
C TYR A 193 0.78 16.64 8.36
N HIS A 194 -0.23 16.55 9.21
CA HIS A 194 -1.55 17.11 8.92
C HIS A 194 -1.50 18.65 8.86
N ASP A 195 -0.79 19.30 9.76
CA ASP A 195 -0.64 20.74 9.78
C ASP A 195 0.14 21.24 8.55
N PHE A 196 1.21 20.54 8.15
CA PHE A 196 1.97 20.86 6.96
C PHE A 196 1.12 20.84 5.67
N TYR A 197 0.27 19.84 5.51
CA TYR A 197 -0.57 19.70 4.31
C TYR A 197 -1.95 20.36 4.42
N LYS A 198 -2.30 20.97 5.54
CA LYS A 198 -3.61 21.57 5.77
C LYS A 198 -3.99 22.61 4.71
N ILE A 199 -3.08 23.50 4.38
CA ILE A 199 -3.31 24.56 3.40
C ILE A 199 -3.57 23.96 2.00
N ILE A 200 -2.77 22.98 1.61
CA ILE A 200 -2.90 22.33 0.29
C ILE A 200 -4.25 21.62 0.17
N ARG A 201 -4.68 20.90 1.22
CA ARG A 201 -5.99 20.23 1.22
C ARG A 201 -7.15 21.21 1.18
N GLN A 202 -7.06 22.34 1.87
CA GLN A 202 -8.07 23.37 1.85
C GLN A 202 -8.24 23.97 0.45
N GLU A 203 -7.13 24.22 -0.25
CA GLU A 203 -7.19 24.75 -1.61
C GLU A 203 -7.71 23.70 -2.63
N GLN A 204 -7.36 22.45 -2.47
CA GLN A 204 -7.90 21.36 -3.32
C GLN A 204 -9.41 21.22 -3.17
N ASN A 205 -9.94 21.30 -1.94
CA ASN A 205 -11.38 21.21 -1.69
C ASN A 205 -12.16 22.45 -2.18
N ARG A 206 -11.48 23.59 -2.41
CA ARG A 206 -12.10 24.80 -2.99
C ARG A 206 -12.23 24.71 -4.52
N LEU A 207 -11.40 23.88 -5.14
CA LEU A 207 -11.34 23.72 -6.61
C LEU A 207 -12.14 22.52 -7.12
N SER A 208 -12.64 21.67 -6.22
CA SER A 208 -13.50 20.51 -6.50
C SER A 208 -14.96 20.85 -6.31
#